data_7064927087a944481d29b33248e95770
#
_entry.id   7064927087a944481d29b33248e95770
#
_cell.length_a   1.000
_cell.length_b   1.000
_cell.length_c   1.000
_cell.angle_alpha   90.00
_cell.angle_beta   90.00
_cell.angle_gamma   90.00
#
_symmetry.space_group_name_H-M   'P 1'
#
loop_
_entity.id
_entity.type
_entity.pdbx_description
1 polymer ?
#
loop_
_entity_poly.entity_id
_entity_poly.type
_entity_poly.pdbx_seq_one_letter_code
_entity_poly.pdbx_strand_id
1 'polypeptide(L)'
;SEAGISQERADRLHECLQVAAERDLGDGFRFLIRAPRGELTGAPGGGVRCGVEARLAGRIFAQFHVDVGLGDPMLGEPAWVDGGPLLNFAGIPAVRIPVVPAAQQFAEKIHAYTFPWQDRDNTRVKDLVDLVLLVHSGLLEATEVKQGLEMTFRVRATHPLTAELPKPPEAWSESFRALASELGLPVQNLEQAHAYLSTFWGSHGLGQVQESGGEG
;
A
#
# COMPACT_ATOMS: atom_id res chain seq x y z
N SER A 1 0.94 -19.82 14.60
CA SER A 1 1.74 -20.42 13.52
C SER A 1 2.32 -19.28 12.70
N GLU A 2 3.64 -19.16 12.69
CA GLU A 2 4.38 -18.22 11.87
C GLU A 2 4.11 -18.56 10.40
N ALA A 3 3.28 -17.76 9.74
CA ALA A 3 3.06 -17.86 8.31
C ALA A 3 4.22 -17.14 7.58
N GLY A 4 5.42 -17.69 7.69
CA GLY A 4 6.57 -17.27 6.91
C GLY A 4 6.49 -17.86 5.49
N ILE A 5 7.08 -17.18 4.52
CA ILE A 5 7.24 -17.72 3.18
C ILE A 5 8.28 -18.87 3.20
N SER A 6 7.97 -20.00 2.55
CA SER A 6 8.98 -21.06 2.41
C SER A 6 10.16 -20.61 1.55
N GLN A 7 11.37 -21.15 1.84
CA GLN A 7 12.59 -20.82 1.07
C GLN A 7 12.40 -21.09 -0.43
N GLU A 8 11.77 -22.19 -0.80
CA GLU A 8 11.48 -22.53 -2.21
C GLU A 8 10.62 -21.48 -2.91
N ARG A 9 9.62 -20.89 -2.20
CA ARG A 9 8.79 -19.82 -2.75
C ARG A 9 9.57 -18.51 -2.88
N ALA A 10 10.42 -18.21 -1.89
CA ALA A 10 11.27 -17.03 -1.91
C ALA A 10 12.25 -17.08 -3.09
N ASP A 11 12.86 -18.26 -3.32
CA ASP A 11 13.79 -18.48 -4.43
C ASP A 11 13.09 -18.36 -5.78
N ARG A 12 11.89 -18.91 -5.93
CA ARG A 12 11.08 -18.74 -7.16
C ARG A 12 10.70 -17.29 -7.42
N LEU A 13 10.31 -16.54 -6.39
CA LEU A 13 10.02 -15.11 -6.54
C LEU A 13 11.26 -14.32 -6.98
N HIS A 14 12.40 -14.62 -6.38
CA HIS A 14 13.67 -14.01 -6.77
C HIS A 14 14.01 -14.29 -8.23
N GLU A 15 13.89 -15.54 -8.68
CA GLU A 15 14.11 -15.94 -10.07
C GLU A 15 13.15 -15.20 -11.02
N CYS A 16 11.86 -15.15 -10.70
CA CYS A 16 10.88 -14.41 -11.51
C CYS A 16 11.24 -12.91 -11.62
N LEU A 17 11.64 -12.28 -10.52
CA LEU A 17 12.06 -10.88 -10.52
C LEU A 17 13.33 -10.69 -11.36
N GLN A 18 14.30 -11.59 -11.26
CA GLN A 18 15.55 -11.51 -12.01
C GLN A 18 15.29 -11.67 -13.50
N VAL A 19 14.47 -12.64 -13.92
CA VAL A 19 14.06 -12.82 -15.32
C VAL A 19 13.36 -11.58 -15.87
N ALA A 20 12.45 -10.97 -15.09
CA ALA A 20 11.79 -9.74 -15.49
C ALA A 20 12.78 -8.56 -15.61
N ALA A 21 13.77 -8.50 -14.72
CA ALA A 21 14.80 -7.45 -14.69
C ALA A 21 15.84 -7.57 -15.81
N GLU A 22 15.99 -8.75 -16.42
CA GLU A 22 16.89 -9.00 -17.57
C GLU A 22 16.34 -8.47 -18.90
N ARG A 23 15.07 -8.08 -18.92
CA ARG A 23 14.45 -7.55 -20.13
C ARG A 23 15.15 -6.26 -20.56
N ASP A 24 15.70 -6.25 -21.77
CA ASP A 24 16.32 -5.08 -22.38
C ASP A 24 15.23 -4.14 -22.92
N LEU A 25 15.14 -2.94 -22.35
CA LEU A 25 14.22 -1.90 -22.79
C LEU A 25 14.84 -0.92 -23.77
N GLY A 26 16.13 -1.11 -24.14
CA GLY A 26 16.86 -0.23 -25.04
C GLY A 26 17.30 1.10 -24.42
N ASP A 27 17.15 1.25 -23.10
CA ASP A 27 17.48 2.47 -22.34
C ASP A 27 18.89 2.44 -21.71
N GLY A 28 19.61 1.33 -21.89
CA GLY A 28 20.96 1.10 -21.37
C GLY A 28 21.01 0.74 -19.88
N PHE A 29 19.87 0.66 -19.21
CA PHE A 29 19.82 0.20 -17.83
C PHE A 29 19.92 -1.34 -17.74
N ARG A 30 20.55 -1.79 -16.66
CA ARG A 30 20.60 -3.18 -16.22
C ARG A 30 20.23 -3.26 -14.74
N PHE A 31 19.35 -4.18 -14.41
CA PHE A 31 18.91 -4.37 -13.03
C PHE A 31 19.43 -5.70 -12.49
N LEU A 32 20.05 -5.65 -11.33
CA LEU A 32 20.50 -6.82 -10.60
C LEU A 32 19.62 -6.97 -9.35
N ILE A 33 18.88 -8.06 -9.27
CA ILE A 33 18.05 -8.38 -8.11
C ILE A 33 18.89 -9.22 -7.15
N ARG A 34 19.10 -8.72 -5.94
CA ARG A 34 19.81 -9.46 -4.89
C ARG A 34 18.89 -10.49 -4.26
N ALA A 35 19.46 -11.57 -3.77
CA ALA A 35 18.71 -12.58 -3.02
C ALA A 35 17.88 -11.93 -1.88
N PRO A 36 16.69 -12.48 -1.57
CA PRO A 36 15.83 -11.96 -0.52
C PRO A 36 16.56 -11.80 0.82
N ARG A 37 16.33 -10.69 1.49
CA ARG A 37 16.84 -10.42 2.83
C ARG A 37 15.67 -10.12 3.75
N GLY A 38 15.31 -11.07 4.59
CA GLY A 38 14.24 -10.95 5.56
C GLY A 38 12.84 -11.23 4.98
N GLU A 39 11.96 -11.58 5.89
CA GLU A 39 10.56 -11.87 5.61
C GLU A 39 9.71 -10.62 5.83
N LEU A 40 8.69 -10.44 5.00
CA LEU A 40 7.65 -9.44 5.20
C LEU A 40 6.49 -10.09 5.96
N THR A 41 6.31 -9.68 7.20
CA THR A 41 5.24 -10.21 8.08
C THR A 41 3.89 -9.52 7.89
N GLY A 42 3.82 -8.49 7.04
CA GLY A 42 2.61 -7.68 6.85
C GLY A 42 1.60 -8.25 5.87
N ALA A 43 1.98 -9.23 5.03
CA ALA A 43 1.10 -9.88 4.07
C ALA A 43 0.59 -11.23 4.62
N PRO A 44 -0.66 -11.64 4.33
CA PRO A 44 -1.25 -12.87 4.86
C PRO A 44 -0.48 -14.15 4.55
N GLY A 45 0.15 -14.21 3.39
CA GLY A 45 1.01 -15.32 2.93
C GLY A 45 2.51 -15.08 3.12
N GLY A 46 2.88 -14.07 3.93
CA GLY A 46 4.27 -13.61 4.05
C GLY A 46 4.73 -12.84 2.82
N GLY A 47 6.02 -12.62 2.69
CA GLY A 47 6.60 -11.93 1.56
C GLY A 47 8.10 -11.83 1.65
N VAL A 48 8.71 -11.23 0.62
CA VAL A 48 10.15 -11.05 0.53
C VAL A 48 10.51 -9.61 0.19
N ARG A 49 11.65 -9.17 0.71
CA ARG A 49 12.30 -7.92 0.31
C ARG A 49 13.56 -8.24 -0.47
N CYS A 50 13.61 -7.79 -1.72
CA CYS A 50 14.77 -7.94 -2.60
C CYS A 50 15.45 -6.59 -2.82
N GLY A 51 16.75 -6.50 -2.59
CA GLY A 51 17.54 -5.35 -2.98
C GLY A 51 17.72 -5.30 -4.49
N VAL A 52 17.67 -4.12 -5.07
CA VAL A 52 17.86 -3.89 -6.51
C VAL A 52 19.00 -2.91 -6.74
N GLU A 53 19.91 -3.26 -7.64
CA GLU A 53 20.89 -2.34 -8.20
C GLU A 53 20.50 -1.98 -9.62
N ALA A 54 20.15 -0.72 -9.87
CA ALA A 54 20.07 -0.17 -11.21
C ALA A 54 21.44 0.27 -11.67
N ARG A 55 21.91 -0.22 -12.81
CA ARG A 55 23.21 0.09 -13.39
C ARG A 55 23.06 0.73 -14.76
N LEU A 56 23.84 1.77 -15.02
CA LEU A 56 23.94 2.44 -16.31
C LEU A 56 25.41 2.48 -16.72
N ALA A 57 25.73 2.05 -17.93
CA ALA A 57 27.10 1.95 -18.44
C ALA A 57 28.07 1.24 -17.45
N GLY A 58 27.60 0.16 -16.79
CA GLY A 58 28.36 -0.65 -15.85
C GLY A 58 28.55 -0.05 -14.45
N ARG A 59 28.09 1.19 -14.20
CA ARG A 59 28.16 1.86 -12.90
C ARG A 59 26.81 1.78 -12.18
N ILE A 60 26.83 1.70 -10.84
CA ILE A 60 25.61 1.81 -10.03
C ILE A 60 25.03 3.21 -10.20
N PHE A 61 23.83 3.29 -10.72
CA PHE A 61 23.05 4.52 -10.87
C PHE A 61 22.19 4.76 -9.62
N ALA A 62 21.47 3.72 -9.17
CA ALA A 62 20.63 3.77 -7.98
C ALA A 62 20.57 2.40 -7.29
N GLN A 63 20.28 2.43 -6.01
CA GLN A 63 19.96 1.23 -5.22
C GLN A 63 18.63 1.46 -4.53
N PHE A 64 17.75 0.47 -4.59
CA PHE A 64 16.45 0.48 -3.95
C PHE A 64 16.05 -0.95 -3.57
N HIS A 65 14.85 -1.15 -3.08
CA HIS A 65 14.33 -2.48 -2.82
C HIS A 65 12.92 -2.63 -3.37
N VAL A 66 12.57 -3.89 -3.65
CA VAL A 66 11.23 -4.30 -4.04
C VAL A 66 10.71 -5.24 -2.96
N ASP A 67 9.53 -4.92 -2.44
CA ASP A 67 8.79 -5.75 -1.50
C ASP A 67 7.70 -6.50 -2.27
N VAL A 68 7.68 -7.82 -2.12
CA VAL A 68 6.66 -8.69 -2.72
C VAL A 68 5.88 -9.35 -1.60
N GLY A 69 4.65 -8.89 -1.38
CA GLY A 69 3.69 -9.53 -0.47
C GLY A 69 2.91 -10.63 -1.18
N LEU A 70 2.53 -11.66 -0.43
CA LEU A 70 1.73 -12.78 -0.91
C LEU A 70 0.46 -12.95 -0.10
N GLY A 71 -0.61 -13.40 -0.76
CA GLY A 71 -1.84 -13.79 -0.10
C GLY A 71 -2.87 -12.68 0.06
N ASP A 72 -2.54 -11.43 -0.24
CA ASP A 72 -3.58 -10.40 -0.36
C ASP A 72 -4.37 -10.64 -1.66
N PRO A 73 -5.69 -10.82 -1.57
CA PRO A 73 -6.52 -10.96 -2.77
C PRO A 73 -6.58 -9.61 -3.50
N MET A 74 -6.64 -9.65 -4.82
CA MET A 74 -6.83 -8.46 -5.64
C MET A 74 -8.33 -8.15 -5.78
N LEU A 75 -8.73 -6.92 -5.52
CA LEU A 75 -10.08 -6.43 -5.79
C LEU A 75 -10.22 -6.07 -7.27
N GLY A 76 -10.59 -7.05 -8.07
CA GLY A 76 -10.69 -6.87 -9.53
C GLY A 76 -9.33 -6.83 -10.22
N GLU A 77 -9.30 -6.20 -11.39
CA GLU A 77 -8.09 -6.01 -12.18
C GLU A 77 -7.27 -4.81 -11.69
N PRO A 78 -5.94 -4.82 -11.86
CA PRO A 78 -5.11 -3.66 -11.55
C PRO A 78 -5.60 -2.40 -12.30
N ALA A 79 -5.65 -1.28 -11.60
CA ALA A 79 -5.86 0.01 -12.25
C ALA A 79 -4.60 0.45 -13.00
N TRP A 80 -4.76 1.15 -14.12
CA TRP A 80 -3.63 1.64 -14.90
C TRP A 80 -3.54 3.16 -14.76
N VAL A 81 -2.38 3.65 -14.31
CA VAL A 81 -2.11 5.09 -14.18
C VAL A 81 -0.93 5.49 -15.08
N ASP A 82 -0.99 6.69 -15.58
CA ASP A 82 0.12 7.26 -16.33
C ASP A 82 1.16 7.80 -15.37
N GLY A 83 2.43 7.41 -15.57
CA GLY A 83 3.57 7.73 -14.69
C GLY A 83 4.01 9.21 -14.71
N GLY A 84 3.21 10.07 -15.32
CA GLY A 84 3.51 11.51 -15.44
C GLY A 84 4.57 11.86 -16.52
N PRO A 85 4.64 13.11 -16.93
CA PRO A 85 5.43 13.55 -18.07
C PRO A 85 6.89 13.90 -17.72
N LEU A 86 7.48 13.25 -16.72
CA LEU A 86 8.80 13.60 -16.17
C LEU A 86 9.92 13.65 -17.21
N LEU A 87 9.87 12.79 -18.24
CA LEU A 87 10.90 12.67 -19.27
C LEU A 87 10.46 13.18 -20.64
N ASN A 88 9.32 13.89 -20.73
CA ASN A 88 8.84 14.47 -21.98
C ASN A 88 9.85 15.43 -22.63
N PHE A 89 10.63 16.14 -21.81
CA PHE A 89 11.70 17.01 -22.30
C PHE A 89 12.79 16.27 -23.10
N ALA A 90 12.93 14.96 -22.88
CA ALA A 90 13.86 14.07 -23.59
C ALA A 90 13.17 13.27 -24.70
N GLY A 91 11.90 13.55 -25.01
CA GLY A 91 11.12 12.82 -26.00
C GLY A 91 10.68 11.41 -25.54
N ILE A 92 10.80 11.11 -24.25
CA ILE A 92 10.40 9.83 -23.66
C ILE A 92 8.97 9.98 -23.14
N PRO A 93 8.00 9.21 -23.70
CA PRO A 93 6.60 9.29 -23.26
C PRO A 93 6.43 8.72 -21.85
N ALA A 94 5.37 9.19 -21.17
CA ALA A 94 4.97 8.64 -19.89
C ALA A 94 4.65 7.12 -20.04
N VAL A 95 5.14 6.32 -19.08
CA VAL A 95 4.83 4.89 -19.03
C VAL A 95 3.54 4.67 -18.25
N ARG A 96 2.74 3.70 -18.67
CA ARG A 96 1.57 3.25 -17.90
C ARG A 96 2.00 2.22 -16.88
N ILE A 97 1.55 2.39 -15.65
CA ILE A 97 1.93 1.57 -14.51
C ILE A 97 0.68 0.90 -13.95
N PRO A 98 0.66 -0.45 -13.79
CA PRO A 98 -0.42 -1.11 -13.08
C PRO A 98 -0.30 -0.84 -11.59
N VAL A 99 -1.41 -0.44 -10.96
CA VAL A 99 -1.47 -0.15 -9.53
C VAL A 99 -2.63 -0.90 -8.88
N VAL A 100 -2.50 -1.16 -7.60
CA VAL A 100 -3.58 -1.71 -6.78
C VAL A 100 -4.76 -0.72 -6.82
N PRO A 101 -6.02 -1.17 -7.03
CA PRO A 101 -7.19 -0.29 -7.04
C PRO A 101 -7.27 0.58 -5.78
N ALA A 102 -7.68 1.84 -5.94
CA ALA A 102 -7.71 2.83 -4.85
C ALA A 102 -8.56 2.35 -3.66
N ALA A 103 -9.69 1.69 -3.93
CA ALA A 103 -10.56 1.13 -2.91
C ALA A 103 -9.87 0.03 -2.08
N GLN A 104 -9.07 -0.82 -2.71
CA GLN A 104 -8.27 -1.82 -2.01
C GLN A 104 -7.16 -1.17 -1.18
N GLN A 105 -6.43 -0.21 -1.75
CA GLN A 105 -5.42 0.54 -0.99
C GLN A 105 -6.04 1.19 0.25
N PHE A 106 -7.21 1.82 0.11
CA PHE A 106 -7.94 2.42 1.21
C PHE A 106 -8.27 1.37 2.29
N ALA A 107 -8.82 0.23 1.91
CA ALA A 107 -9.19 -0.85 2.84
C ALA A 107 -7.98 -1.41 3.61
N GLU A 108 -6.85 -1.63 2.94
CA GLU A 108 -5.62 -2.11 3.56
C GLU A 108 -5.03 -1.07 4.55
N LYS A 109 -5.11 0.22 4.20
CA LYS A 109 -4.69 1.31 5.07
C LYS A 109 -5.60 1.47 6.29
N ILE A 110 -6.92 1.35 6.12
CA ILE A 110 -7.87 1.33 7.24
C ILE A 110 -7.58 0.16 8.16
N HIS A 111 -7.37 -1.04 7.62
CA HIS A 111 -7.03 -2.20 8.43
C HIS A 111 -5.74 -1.97 9.25
N ALA A 112 -4.68 -1.42 8.64
CA ALA A 112 -3.44 -1.10 9.35
C ALA A 112 -3.61 0.03 10.39
N TYR A 113 -4.42 1.04 10.09
CA TYR A 113 -4.70 2.17 10.97
C TYR A 113 -5.50 1.76 12.21
N THR A 114 -6.51 0.88 12.03
CA THR A 114 -7.39 0.42 13.13
C THR A 114 -6.83 -0.78 13.90
N PHE A 115 -5.67 -1.32 13.49
CA PHE A 115 -5.05 -2.45 14.18
C PHE A 115 -4.74 -2.11 15.64
N PRO A 116 -5.12 -2.95 16.62
CA PRO A 116 -4.91 -2.70 18.05
C PRO A 116 -3.46 -2.97 18.45
N TRP A 117 -2.61 -1.95 18.34
CA TRP A 117 -1.20 -2.02 18.74
C TRP A 117 -1.09 -2.07 20.26
N GLN A 118 -0.74 -3.22 20.83
CA GLN A 118 -0.66 -3.43 22.28
C GLN A 118 0.75 -3.30 22.85
N ASP A 119 1.78 -3.74 22.11
CA ASP A 119 3.13 -3.91 22.65
C ASP A 119 4.19 -2.96 22.05
N ARG A 120 3.81 -2.07 21.17
CA ARG A 120 4.74 -1.13 20.53
C ARG A 120 4.00 0.11 20.04
N ASP A 121 4.74 1.20 19.95
CA ASP A 121 4.20 2.46 19.42
C ASP A 121 3.69 2.27 17.99
N ASN A 122 2.49 2.74 17.76
CA ASN A 122 1.94 2.80 16.40
C ASN A 122 2.67 3.89 15.61
N THR A 123 3.50 3.51 14.65
CA THR A 123 4.28 4.42 13.79
C THR A 123 3.64 4.65 12.42
N ARG A 124 2.36 4.32 12.25
CA ARG A 124 1.64 4.32 10.98
C ARG A 124 1.09 5.69 10.55
N VAL A 125 1.75 6.78 10.92
CA VAL A 125 1.35 8.15 10.52
C VAL A 125 1.24 8.32 9.01
N LYS A 126 2.07 7.61 8.23
CA LYS A 126 2.01 7.65 6.76
C LYS A 126 0.72 7.01 6.22
N ASP A 127 0.18 5.98 6.88
CA ASP A 127 -1.10 5.38 6.48
C ASP A 127 -2.24 6.39 6.65
N LEU A 128 -2.21 7.23 7.69
CA LEU A 128 -3.17 8.32 7.86
C LEU A 128 -3.06 9.37 6.73
N VAL A 129 -1.84 9.74 6.35
CA VAL A 129 -1.57 10.64 5.21
C VAL A 129 -2.12 10.07 3.91
N ASP A 130 -1.83 8.78 3.65
CA ASP A 130 -2.30 8.09 2.45
C ASP A 130 -3.83 8.00 2.40
N LEU A 131 -4.50 7.76 3.54
CA LEU A 131 -5.96 7.75 3.63
C LEU A 131 -6.55 9.13 3.27
N VAL A 132 -5.96 10.22 3.77
CA VAL A 132 -6.39 11.58 3.41
C VAL A 132 -6.21 11.84 1.92
N LEU A 133 -5.07 11.43 1.32
CA LEU A 133 -4.81 11.58 -0.11
C LEU A 133 -5.79 10.77 -0.95
N LEU A 134 -6.08 9.52 -0.57
CA LEU A 134 -7.04 8.66 -1.28
C LEU A 134 -8.44 9.27 -1.27
N VAL A 135 -8.92 9.76 -0.13
CA VAL A 135 -10.23 10.46 -0.08
C VAL A 135 -10.20 11.74 -0.89
N HIS A 136 -9.12 12.52 -0.82
CA HIS A 136 -8.97 13.78 -1.55
C HIS A 136 -8.91 13.59 -3.07
N SER A 137 -8.38 12.45 -3.53
CA SER A 137 -8.27 12.14 -4.97
C SER A 137 -9.63 12.05 -5.69
N GLY A 138 -10.71 11.78 -4.95
CA GLY A 138 -12.04 11.56 -5.53
C GLY A 138 -12.17 10.25 -6.32
N LEU A 139 -11.20 9.33 -6.19
CA LEU A 139 -11.17 8.05 -6.91
C LEU A 139 -11.88 6.91 -6.16
N LEU A 140 -12.42 7.18 -4.97
CA LEU A 140 -13.03 6.15 -4.13
C LEU A 140 -14.53 6.05 -4.39
N GLU A 141 -14.94 4.94 -5.00
CA GLU A 141 -16.34 4.57 -5.14
C GLU A 141 -16.84 3.81 -3.91
N ALA A 142 -17.94 4.24 -3.30
CA ALA A 142 -18.44 3.71 -2.04
C ALA A 142 -18.66 2.18 -2.05
N THR A 143 -19.19 1.66 -3.15
CA THR A 143 -19.43 0.21 -3.31
C THR A 143 -18.13 -0.58 -3.34
N GLU A 144 -17.14 -0.10 -4.09
CA GLU A 144 -15.82 -0.74 -4.17
C GLU A 144 -15.08 -0.67 -2.83
N VAL A 145 -15.18 0.47 -2.12
CA VAL A 145 -14.58 0.63 -0.79
C VAL A 145 -15.19 -0.36 0.19
N LYS A 146 -16.52 -0.55 0.20
CA LYS A 146 -17.17 -1.55 1.05
C LYS A 146 -16.68 -2.96 0.74
N GLN A 147 -16.63 -3.34 -0.53
CA GLN A 147 -16.12 -4.64 -0.96
C GLN A 147 -14.65 -4.84 -0.55
N GLY A 148 -13.82 -3.81 -0.71
CA GLY A 148 -12.42 -3.83 -0.29
C GLY A 148 -12.26 -4.02 1.22
N LEU A 149 -13.06 -3.31 2.03
CA LEU A 149 -13.07 -3.44 3.49
C LEU A 149 -13.50 -4.86 3.91
N GLU A 150 -14.63 -5.37 3.39
CA GLU A 150 -15.11 -6.72 3.68
C GLU A 150 -14.05 -7.78 3.35
N MET A 151 -13.48 -7.70 2.17
CA MET A 151 -12.47 -8.65 1.72
C MET A 151 -11.21 -8.58 2.59
N THR A 152 -10.68 -7.38 2.84
CA THR A 152 -9.43 -7.18 3.59
C THR A 152 -9.59 -7.67 5.04
N PHE A 153 -10.65 -7.27 5.73
CA PHE A 153 -10.87 -7.66 7.12
C PHE A 153 -11.16 -9.16 7.26
N ARG A 154 -11.90 -9.75 6.31
CA ARG A 154 -12.14 -11.20 6.28
C ARG A 154 -10.87 -12.02 6.06
N VAL A 155 -10.00 -11.60 5.13
CA VAL A 155 -8.78 -12.35 4.80
C VAL A 155 -7.74 -12.20 5.89
N ARG A 156 -7.53 -10.98 6.39
CA ARG A 156 -6.53 -10.75 7.44
C ARG A 156 -6.98 -11.23 8.82
N ALA A 157 -8.28 -11.19 9.11
CA ALA A 157 -8.93 -11.73 10.30
C ALA A 157 -8.22 -11.43 11.64
N THR A 158 -7.58 -10.27 11.77
CA THR A 158 -6.80 -9.89 12.95
C THR A 158 -7.63 -9.11 13.97
N HIS A 159 -8.61 -8.35 13.49
CA HIS A 159 -9.56 -7.57 14.30
C HIS A 159 -10.80 -7.22 13.45
N PRO A 160 -11.94 -6.92 14.07
CA PRO A 160 -13.14 -6.55 13.34
C PRO A 160 -13.07 -5.13 12.76
N LEU A 161 -13.86 -4.88 11.73
CA LEU A 161 -14.09 -3.53 11.24
C LEU A 161 -14.79 -2.69 12.31
N THR A 162 -14.33 -1.46 12.53
CA THR A 162 -14.88 -0.56 13.54
C THR A 162 -16.06 0.25 12.98
N ALA A 163 -17.11 0.47 13.79
CA ALA A 163 -18.24 1.33 13.41
C ALA A 163 -17.79 2.80 13.19
N GLU A 164 -16.85 3.26 14.01
CA GLU A 164 -16.25 4.59 13.95
C GLU A 164 -14.73 4.48 13.86
N LEU A 165 -14.10 5.45 13.20
CA LEU A 165 -12.65 5.50 13.12
C LEU A 165 -12.06 5.96 14.46
N PRO A 166 -11.06 5.26 15.00
CA PRO A 166 -10.38 5.68 16.21
C PRO A 166 -9.62 7.00 15.97
N LYS A 167 -9.46 7.80 17.03
CA LYS A 167 -8.61 8.98 16.96
C LYS A 167 -7.15 8.57 16.76
N PRO A 168 -6.40 9.29 15.91
CA PRO A 168 -4.97 9.02 15.76
C PRO A 168 -4.20 9.32 17.05
N PRO A 169 -3.10 8.60 17.31
CA PRO A 169 -2.24 8.87 18.45
C PRO A 169 -1.69 10.31 18.43
N GLU A 170 -1.75 11.01 19.55
CA GLU A 170 -1.26 12.39 19.69
C GLU A 170 0.23 12.51 19.33
N ALA A 171 1.01 11.46 19.60
CA ALA A 171 2.42 11.37 19.24
C ALA A 171 2.71 11.56 17.73
N TRP A 172 1.70 11.44 16.87
CA TRP A 172 1.85 11.68 15.44
C TRP A 172 1.77 13.15 15.01
N SER A 173 1.39 14.06 15.92
CA SER A 173 1.07 15.46 15.59
C SER A 173 2.16 16.18 14.81
N GLU A 174 3.41 16.07 15.24
CA GLU A 174 4.54 16.74 14.59
C GLU A 174 4.84 16.11 13.21
N SER A 175 4.94 14.78 13.18
CA SER A 175 5.22 14.04 11.93
C SER A 175 4.11 14.24 10.90
N PHE A 176 2.84 14.21 11.32
CA PHE A 176 1.72 14.45 10.43
C PHE A 176 1.75 15.87 9.86
N ARG A 177 1.96 16.89 10.69
CA ARG A 177 2.03 18.29 10.24
C ARG A 177 3.14 18.50 9.21
N ALA A 178 4.32 17.92 9.44
CA ALA A 178 5.43 17.99 8.50
C ALA A 178 5.05 17.37 7.13
N LEU A 179 4.50 16.15 7.12
CA LEU A 179 4.05 15.47 5.91
C LEU A 179 2.89 16.20 5.22
N ALA A 180 1.93 16.71 5.97
CA ALA A 180 0.81 17.46 5.43
C ALA A 180 1.26 18.73 4.69
N SER A 181 2.22 19.46 5.28
CA SER A 181 2.83 20.64 4.65
C SER A 181 3.63 20.28 3.41
N GLU A 182 4.47 19.24 3.48
CA GLU A 182 5.32 18.78 2.37
C GLU A 182 4.48 18.36 1.16
N LEU A 183 3.39 17.62 1.42
CA LEU A 183 2.54 17.05 0.37
C LEU A 183 1.36 17.96 -0.04
N GLY A 184 1.18 19.10 0.62
CA GLY A 184 0.09 20.03 0.32
C GLY A 184 -1.30 19.43 0.62
N LEU A 185 -1.45 18.67 1.73
CA LEU A 185 -2.71 18.03 2.09
C LEU A 185 -3.82 19.08 2.32
N PRO A 186 -5.10 18.72 2.10
CA PRO A 186 -6.25 19.59 2.37
C PRO A 186 -6.47 19.84 3.87
N VAL A 187 -5.76 19.12 4.74
CA VAL A 187 -5.82 19.16 6.20
C VAL A 187 -4.41 19.30 6.79
N GLN A 188 -4.27 20.05 7.88
CA GLN A 188 -2.95 20.44 8.40
C GLN A 188 -2.61 19.83 9.77
N ASN A 189 -3.55 19.19 10.44
CA ASN A 189 -3.34 18.56 11.75
C ASN A 189 -4.18 17.30 11.93
N LEU A 190 -3.91 16.54 13.02
CA LEU A 190 -4.56 15.26 13.28
C LEU A 190 -6.07 15.38 13.49
N GLU A 191 -6.53 16.44 14.14
CA GLU A 191 -7.95 16.66 14.40
C GLU A 191 -8.71 16.87 13.08
N GLN A 192 -8.17 17.71 12.20
CA GLN A 192 -8.74 17.93 10.86
C GLN A 192 -8.70 16.66 10.01
N ALA A 193 -7.61 15.90 10.07
CA ALA A 193 -7.48 14.63 9.32
C ALA A 193 -8.50 13.60 9.81
N HIS A 194 -8.65 13.45 11.12
CA HIS A 194 -9.64 12.55 11.69
C HIS A 194 -11.06 12.98 11.33
N ALA A 195 -11.41 14.27 11.46
CA ALA A 195 -12.72 14.78 11.10
C ALA A 195 -13.02 14.57 9.59
N TYR A 196 -12.03 14.81 8.72
CA TYR A 196 -12.14 14.62 7.28
C TYR A 196 -12.45 13.17 6.91
N LEU A 197 -11.68 12.23 7.48
CA LEU A 197 -11.90 10.80 7.27
C LEU A 197 -13.20 10.30 7.90
N SER A 198 -13.56 10.76 9.10
CA SER A 198 -14.81 10.40 9.78
C SER A 198 -16.04 10.88 9.01
N THR A 199 -15.95 12.05 8.37
CA THR A 199 -17.02 12.57 7.48
C THR A 199 -17.20 11.65 6.27
N PHE A 200 -16.10 11.27 5.61
CA PHE A 200 -16.15 10.31 4.49
C PHE A 200 -16.71 8.96 4.95
N TRP A 201 -16.22 8.45 6.09
CA TRP A 201 -16.66 7.18 6.68
C TRP A 201 -18.17 7.14 6.94
N GLY A 202 -18.68 8.15 7.62
CA GLY A 202 -20.11 8.27 7.97
C GLY A 202 -21.01 8.48 6.76
N SER A 203 -20.62 9.37 5.82
CA SER A 203 -21.43 9.69 4.63
C SER A 203 -21.63 8.48 3.70
N HIS A 204 -20.72 7.52 3.73
CA HIS A 204 -20.79 6.30 2.93
C HIS A 204 -21.24 5.05 3.72
N GLY A 205 -21.53 5.19 5.03
CA GLY A 205 -21.98 4.10 5.88
C GLY A 205 -20.97 2.95 5.96
N LEU A 206 -19.66 3.27 5.99
CA LEU A 206 -18.60 2.26 5.91
C LEU A 206 -18.46 1.43 7.19
N GLY A 207 -18.81 1.98 8.35
CA GLY A 207 -18.82 1.26 9.62
C GLY A 207 -19.99 0.30 9.82
N GLN A 208 -20.93 0.23 8.86
CA GLN A 208 -22.11 -0.63 8.89
C GLN A 208 -21.99 -1.83 7.94
N VAL A 209 -20.78 -2.11 7.48
CA VAL A 209 -20.51 -3.30 6.66
C VAL A 209 -20.85 -4.53 7.49
N GLN A 210 -21.97 -5.18 7.20
CA GLN A 210 -22.41 -6.39 7.87
C GLN A 210 -21.51 -7.54 7.41
N GLU A 211 -21.03 -8.33 8.37
CA GLU A 211 -20.61 -9.69 8.05
C GLU A 211 -21.84 -10.37 7.39
N SER A 212 -21.77 -10.55 6.08
CA SER A 212 -22.75 -11.37 5.37
C SER A 212 -22.63 -12.76 5.97
N GLY A 213 -23.59 -13.08 6.84
CA GLY A 213 -23.63 -14.31 7.59
C GLY A 213 -23.53 -15.50 6.65
N GLY A 214 -22.55 -16.34 6.90
CA GLY A 214 -22.54 -17.69 6.39
C GLY A 214 -23.73 -18.46 6.98
N GLU A 215 -24.84 -18.45 6.30
CA GLU A 215 -25.88 -19.47 6.46
C GLU A 215 -25.68 -20.51 5.35
N GLY A 216 -25.42 -21.75 5.78
CA GLY A 216 -25.59 -22.94 4.97
C GLY A 216 -24.44 -23.92 5.08
#